data_1772f22521be0884da4bfe460f36482f
#
_entry.id   1772f22521be0884da4bfe460f36482f
#
_cell.length_a   1.000
_cell.length_b   1.000
_cell.length_c   1.000
_cell.angle_alpha   90.00
_cell.angle_beta   90.00
_cell.angle_gamma   90.00
#
_symmetry.space_group_name_H-M   'P 1'
#
loop_
_entity.id
_entity.type
_entity.pdbx_description
1 polymer ?
#
loop_
_entity_poly.entity_id
_entity_poly.type
_entity_poly.pdbx_seq_one_letter_code
_entity_poly.pdbx_strand_id
1 'polypeptide(L)'
;MLEVRLFGTFAIQQNGKEVVLSSRAAQSLFAYLIITAGAQHRREKLAGMFWPLAMEEKARAYLRYELWRIRKALSKYSTFSYILADNISVCFNPESDYWLDVTRIKNLTESASVTEFMDALSLYRGELLPGFYDEWITQEREHLQAEYDRHIARLLEILESKKDWNAILNWAEPWISSDSAPPEAAFRYLMIAYSALGDRAKVKSTYERCIQALHKLNLEPSARTRALAFEHTPKLNIPIPLTSFIGREKELKEVAELLSKSRFVTLTGSGGVGKTRLAIQVVADSIERFPDGIWFLDLAPLTEPALVPSTLASLIGLREFGELPINDLDLLINYFQRRGGLVIIDNCEHLIESCAQLVHSLLSSCENLSIFATSRESLRVAGEITYRVPSLVVPKTDMSFALDEALNAESMQLFKERAEIAMPGFVINAQNGPLIVQICRRLNGIPLAIELAAARVNVLSVDQIAKRLDDRFNLLTIGSRSALPRHQTLRATIEWSYDLLSERECILFRRLAVFMGGWTLESAEEVCGGNGLKSHEILDLLTQLVNKSLVWVESNAVEHRYRRLETIRQFAREKLLDTGEVTLLRNKHLAYFLKKAEEIEPYLTGAEQSTWMNYLDQELDNIR
;
A
#
# COMPACT_ATOMS: atom_id res chain seq x y z
N MET A 1 4.46 31.25 -51.69
CA MET A 1 3.73 30.56 -50.58
C MET A 1 3.31 31.57 -49.51
N LEU A 2 2.09 31.50 -49.05
CA LEU A 2 1.57 32.24 -47.88
C LEU A 2 1.64 31.34 -46.66
N GLU A 3 2.40 31.73 -45.65
CA GLU A 3 2.53 30.99 -44.37
C GLU A 3 1.74 31.74 -43.30
N VAL A 4 0.81 31.00 -42.63
CA VAL A 4 -0.06 31.56 -41.59
C VAL A 4 0.03 30.70 -40.33
N ARG A 5 0.30 31.38 -39.22
CA ARG A 5 0.35 30.76 -37.88
C ARG A 5 -0.72 31.42 -37.00
N LEU A 6 -1.56 30.59 -36.44
CA LEU A 6 -2.68 31.00 -35.61
C LEU A 6 -2.56 30.51 -34.15
N PHE A 7 -1.68 29.53 -33.89
CA PHE A 7 -1.43 29.04 -32.54
C PHE A 7 -0.40 29.91 -31.78
N GLY A 8 -0.75 30.37 -30.61
CA GLY A 8 0.11 31.18 -29.73
C GLY A 8 0.25 32.64 -30.16
N THR A 9 0.55 32.90 -31.43
CA THR A 9 0.67 34.26 -31.98
C THR A 9 0.12 34.31 -33.38
N PHE A 10 -0.69 35.33 -33.68
CA PHE A 10 -1.15 35.57 -35.02
C PHE A 10 -0.02 36.11 -35.89
N ALA A 11 0.41 35.35 -36.88
CA ALA A 11 1.47 35.78 -37.77
C ALA A 11 1.18 35.35 -39.22
N ILE A 12 1.44 36.25 -40.18
CA ILE A 12 1.30 36.00 -41.62
C ILE A 12 2.63 36.35 -42.27
N GLN A 13 3.17 35.44 -43.05
CA GLN A 13 4.32 35.68 -43.90
C GLN A 13 4.00 35.35 -45.36
N GLN A 14 4.46 36.15 -46.28
CA GLN A 14 4.30 35.92 -47.70
C GLN A 14 5.66 36.03 -48.41
N ASN A 15 6.11 34.93 -49.01
CA ASN A 15 7.44 34.83 -49.61
C ASN A 15 8.57 35.32 -48.65
N GLY A 16 8.46 34.95 -47.36
CA GLY A 16 9.42 35.31 -46.29
C GLY A 16 9.30 36.75 -45.78
N LYS A 17 8.31 37.53 -46.22
CA LYS A 17 8.07 38.89 -45.74
C LYS A 17 6.80 38.93 -44.86
N GLU A 18 6.87 39.63 -43.74
CA GLU A 18 5.74 39.79 -42.84
C GLU A 18 4.60 40.60 -43.49
N VAL A 19 3.37 40.11 -43.34
CA VAL A 19 2.11 40.77 -43.76
C VAL A 19 1.34 41.17 -42.52
N VAL A 20 1.22 42.47 -42.32
CA VAL A 20 0.49 43.02 -41.13
C VAL A 20 -0.93 43.40 -41.52
N LEU A 21 -1.90 42.79 -40.81
CA LEU A 21 -3.30 43.21 -40.85
C LEU A 21 -3.56 44.17 -39.66
N SER A 22 -3.81 45.43 -39.97
CA SER A 22 -3.85 46.54 -39.04
C SER A 22 -5.10 46.62 -38.15
N SER A 23 -6.10 45.79 -38.42
CA SER A 23 -7.34 45.78 -37.63
C SER A 23 -7.59 44.38 -37.06
N ARG A 24 -8.03 44.35 -35.81
CA ARG A 24 -8.39 43.10 -35.12
C ARG A 24 -9.52 42.36 -35.84
N ALA A 25 -10.50 43.11 -36.39
CA ALA A 25 -11.59 42.57 -37.17
C ALA A 25 -11.09 41.91 -38.48
N ALA A 26 -10.08 42.53 -39.17
CA ALA A 26 -9.46 41.92 -40.34
C ALA A 26 -8.70 40.64 -39.98
N GLN A 27 -7.99 40.61 -38.84
CA GLN A 27 -7.27 39.44 -38.37
C GLN A 27 -8.24 38.29 -38.08
N SER A 28 -9.29 38.52 -37.30
CA SER A 28 -10.32 37.54 -36.95
C SER A 28 -11.06 37.03 -38.20
N LEU A 29 -11.49 37.94 -39.11
CA LEU A 29 -12.14 37.55 -40.35
C LEU A 29 -11.22 36.72 -41.27
N PHE A 30 -9.96 37.09 -41.41
CA PHE A 30 -9.00 36.37 -42.21
C PHE A 30 -8.74 34.98 -41.64
N ALA A 31 -8.57 34.86 -40.33
CA ALA A 31 -8.37 33.59 -39.63
C ALA A 31 -9.60 32.66 -39.85
N TYR A 32 -10.80 33.18 -39.74
CA TYR A 32 -12.02 32.41 -40.01
C TYR A 32 -12.06 31.86 -41.45
N LEU A 33 -11.79 32.73 -42.45
CA LEU A 33 -11.82 32.35 -43.85
C LEU A 33 -10.76 31.31 -44.22
N ILE A 34 -9.53 31.42 -43.67
CA ILE A 34 -8.44 30.46 -43.97
C ILE A 34 -8.64 29.12 -43.24
N ILE A 35 -9.16 29.11 -42.00
CA ILE A 35 -9.49 27.87 -41.27
C ILE A 35 -10.59 27.10 -42.02
N THR A 36 -11.53 27.83 -42.66
CA THR A 36 -12.63 27.27 -43.46
C THR A 36 -12.35 27.32 -44.95
N ALA A 37 -11.08 27.22 -45.38
CA ALA A 37 -10.70 27.34 -46.77
C ALA A 37 -11.54 26.43 -47.69
N GLY A 38 -12.03 27.00 -48.81
CA GLY A 38 -12.92 26.33 -49.76
C GLY A 38 -14.40 26.42 -49.40
N ALA A 39 -14.79 26.74 -48.18
CA ALA A 39 -16.19 26.95 -47.82
C ALA A 39 -16.66 28.32 -48.32
N GLN A 40 -17.83 28.34 -48.98
CA GLN A 40 -18.46 29.57 -49.41
C GLN A 40 -19.35 30.15 -48.30
N HIS A 41 -19.00 31.32 -47.81
CA HIS A 41 -19.72 31.99 -46.75
C HIS A 41 -20.57 33.14 -47.32
N ARG A 42 -21.90 33.16 -47.04
CA ARG A 42 -22.77 34.27 -47.42
C ARG A 42 -22.33 35.54 -46.70
N ARG A 43 -22.27 36.65 -47.43
CA ARG A 43 -21.87 37.96 -46.89
C ARG A 43 -22.71 38.39 -45.72
N GLU A 44 -24.01 38.13 -45.76
CA GLU A 44 -24.97 38.45 -44.68
C GLU A 44 -24.63 37.69 -43.41
N LYS A 45 -24.29 36.40 -43.53
CA LYS A 45 -23.90 35.56 -42.40
C LYS A 45 -22.59 36.07 -41.76
N LEU A 46 -21.58 36.40 -42.57
CA LEU A 46 -20.33 36.96 -42.07
C LEU A 46 -20.57 38.35 -41.42
N ALA A 47 -21.37 39.21 -42.03
CA ALA A 47 -21.64 40.53 -41.48
C ALA A 47 -22.35 40.42 -40.12
N GLY A 48 -23.36 39.55 -39.97
CA GLY A 48 -24.04 39.30 -38.71
C GLY A 48 -23.17 38.67 -37.63
N MET A 49 -22.27 37.74 -38.01
CA MET A 49 -21.35 37.06 -37.11
C MET A 49 -20.25 37.96 -36.53
N PHE A 50 -19.65 38.82 -37.38
CA PHE A 50 -18.54 39.68 -36.96
C PHE A 50 -18.99 41.04 -36.40
N TRP A 51 -20.21 41.51 -36.73
CA TRP A 51 -20.77 42.78 -36.22
C TRP A 51 -22.22 42.62 -35.76
N PRO A 52 -22.50 41.78 -34.75
CA PRO A 52 -23.86 41.43 -34.35
C PRO A 52 -24.65 42.63 -33.79
N LEU A 53 -24.00 43.66 -33.28
CA LEU A 53 -24.61 44.85 -32.70
C LEU A 53 -24.82 45.98 -33.74
N ALA A 54 -24.31 45.85 -34.97
CA ALA A 54 -24.44 46.88 -36.00
C ALA A 54 -25.71 46.65 -36.83
N MET A 55 -26.31 47.78 -37.29
CA MET A 55 -27.38 47.68 -38.29
C MET A 55 -26.87 47.00 -39.56
N GLU A 56 -27.70 46.22 -40.22
CA GLU A 56 -27.34 45.35 -41.34
C GLU A 56 -26.54 46.08 -42.44
N GLU A 57 -26.96 47.26 -42.85
CA GLU A 57 -26.24 48.06 -43.86
C GLU A 57 -24.83 48.44 -43.41
N LYS A 58 -24.67 48.81 -42.12
CA LYS A 58 -23.38 49.16 -41.55
C LYS A 58 -22.48 47.92 -41.43
N ALA A 59 -23.03 46.81 -40.99
CA ALA A 59 -22.30 45.54 -40.89
C ALA A 59 -21.77 45.08 -42.26
N ARG A 60 -22.59 45.20 -43.32
CA ARG A 60 -22.17 44.93 -44.70
C ARG A 60 -21.08 45.91 -45.20
N ALA A 61 -21.16 47.19 -44.78
CA ALA A 61 -20.14 48.17 -45.12
C ALA A 61 -18.79 47.84 -44.40
N TYR A 62 -18.84 47.45 -43.12
CA TYR A 62 -17.65 47.01 -42.36
C TYR A 62 -17.02 45.76 -42.99
N LEU A 63 -17.81 44.76 -43.34
CA LEU A 63 -17.32 43.57 -44.03
C LEU A 63 -16.56 43.91 -45.35
N ARG A 64 -17.17 44.78 -46.17
CA ARG A 64 -16.53 45.23 -47.43
C ARG A 64 -15.19 45.92 -47.18
N TYR A 65 -15.12 46.75 -46.17
CA TYR A 65 -13.93 47.49 -45.80
C TYR A 65 -12.80 46.58 -45.29
N GLU A 66 -13.12 45.62 -44.39
CA GLU A 66 -12.11 44.70 -43.87
C GLU A 66 -11.64 43.69 -44.91
N LEU A 67 -12.52 43.23 -45.80
CA LEU A 67 -12.14 42.42 -46.98
C LEU A 67 -11.19 43.18 -47.94
N TRP A 68 -11.44 44.46 -48.15
CA TRP A 68 -10.53 45.30 -48.93
C TRP A 68 -9.16 45.43 -48.24
N ARG A 69 -9.14 45.64 -46.92
CA ARG A 69 -7.88 45.69 -46.14
C ARG A 69 -7.08 44.40 -46.29
N ILE A 70 -7.71 43.26 -46.09
CA ILE A 70 -7.10 41.93 -46.23
C ILE A 70 -6.52 41.78 -47.64
N ARG A 71 -7.32 42.05 -48.66
CA ARG A 71 -6.83 41.95 -50.05
C ARG A 71 -5.66 42.90 -50.33
N LYS A 72 -5.73 44.13 -49.90
CA LYS A 72 -4.65 45.11 -50.04
C LYS A 72 -3.35 44.66 -49.37
N ALA A 73 -3.44 44.09 -48.17
CA ALA A 73 -2.28 43.58 -47.45
C ALA A 73 -1.64 42.39 -48.17
N LEU A 74 -2.44 41.42 -48.62
CA LEU A 74 -1.99 40.22 -49.32
C LEU A 74 -1.47 40.49 -50.74
N SER A 75 -2.02 41.48 -51.43
CA SER A 75 -1.58 41.85 -52.80
C SER A 75 -0.23 42.57 -52.84
N LYS A 76 0.31 42.98 -51.69
CA LYS A 76 1.59 43.71 -51.60
C LYS A 76 2.79 42.91 -52.10
N TYR A 77 2.73 41.60 -51.93
CA TYR A 77 3.87 40.70 -52.25
C TYR A 77 3.50 39.56 -53.21
N SER A 78 2.26 39.52 -53.73
CA SER A 78 1.77 38.54 -54.72
C SER A 78 0.66 39.11 -55.56
N THR A 79 0.59 38.71 -56.83
CA THR A 79 -0.53 39.02 -57.72
C THR A 79 -1.65 37.99 -57.63
N PHE A 80 -1.47 36.97 -56.80
CA PHE A 80 -2.45 35.88 -56.63
C PHE A 80 -3.60 36.32 -55.72
N SER A 81 -4.84 35.91 -56.05
CA SER A 81 -6.05 36.24 -55.26
C SER A 81 -6.29 35.14 -54.22
N TYR A 82 -5.96 35.40 -52.96
CA TYR A 82 -6.22 34.49 -51.83
C TYR A 82 -7.68 34.53 -51.35
N ILE A 83 -8.39 35.64 -51.60
CA ILE A 83 -9.80 35.80 -51.21
C ILE A 83 -10.65 35.92 -52.46
N LEU A 84 -11.47 34.90 -52.71
CA LEU A 84 -12.49 34.92 -53.75
C LEU A 84 -13.80 35.51 -53.16
N ALA A 85 -14.40 36.48 -53.83
CA ALA A 85 -15.64 37.07 -53.38
C ALA A 85 -16.47 37.60 -54.56
N ASP A 86 -17.71 37.24 -54.59
CA ASP A 86 -18.73 37.76 -55.49
C ASP A 86 -19.75 38.65 -54.70
N ASN A 87 -20.90 38.95 -55.30
CA ASN A 87 -21.92 39.75 -54.68
C ASN A 87 -22.67 39.05 -53.51
N ILE A 88 -22.59 37.70 -53.41
CA ILE A 88 -23.35 36.87 -52.50
C ILE A 88 -22.43 36.23 -51.47
N SER A 89 -21.25 35.76 -51.86
CA SER A 89 -20.38 34.92 -51.05
C SER A 89 -18.94 35.42 -51.00
N VAL A 90 -18.24 34.92 -49.99
CA VAL A 90 -16.77 35.08 -49.78
C VAL A 90 -16.20 33.74 -49.38
N CYS A 91 -15.05 33.37 -49.95
CA CYS A 91 -14.29 32.21 -49.47
C CYS A 91 -12.77 32.47 -49.57
N PHE A 92 -12.00 31.75 -48.80
CA PHE A 92 -10.56 31.65 -49.00
C PHE A 92 -10.30 30.66 -50.15
N ASN A 93 -9.41 31.03 -51.06
CA ASN A 93 -9.11 30.25 -52.27
C ASN A 93 -8.33 28.98 -51.90
N PRO A 94 -8.92 27.77 -51.96
CA PRO A 94 -8.22 26.52 -51.61
C PRO A 94 -7.13 26.13 -52.59
N GLU A 95 -7.14 26.65 -53.83
CA GLU A 95 -6.14 26.39 -54.87
C GLU A 95 -4.89 27.29 -54.73
N SER A 96 -4.91 28.22 -53.74
CA SER A 96 -3.79 29.08 -53.48
C SER A 96 -2.63 28.32 -52.81
N ASP A 97 -1.39 28.75 -53.11
CA ASP A 97 -0.21 28.22 -52.44
C ASP A 97 -0.09 28.81 -51.02
N TYR A 98 -0.62 28.06 -50.03
CA TYR A 98 -0.61 28.46 -48.62
C TYR A 98 -0.25 27.31 -47.67
N TRP A 99 0.28 27.67 -46.53
CA TRP A 99 0.53 26.80 -45.40
C TRP A 99 -0.15 27.36 -44.16
N LEU A 100 -0.82 26.50 -43.40
CA LEU A 100 -1.55 26.86 -42.17
C LEU A 100 -1.26 25.81 -41.08
N ASP A 101 -0.81 26.27 -39.91
CA ASP A 101 -0.50 25.41 -38.75
C ASP A 101 -1.71 24.58 -38.29
N VAL A 102 -2.89 25.17 -38.19
CA VAL A 102 -4.14 24.50 -37.79
C VAL A 102 -4.46 23.30 -38.69
N THR A 103 -4.24 23.43 -40.01
CA THR A 103 -4.54 22.37 -40.98
C THR A 103 -3.66 21.14 -40.74
N ARG A 104 -2.43 21.32 -40.27
CA ARG A 104 -1.51 20.21 -39.98
C ARG A 104 -2.02 19.34 -38.83
N ILE A 105 -2.69 19.90 -37.83
CA ILE A 105 -3.28 19.15 -36.73
C ILE A 105 -4.61 18.51 -37.19
N LYS A 106 -5.50 19.26 -37.87
CA LYS A 106 -6.78 18.74 -38.36
C LYS A 106 -6.66 17.56 -39.32
N ASN A 107 -5.60 17.53 -40.13
CA ASN A 107 -5.38 16.51 -41.17
C ASN A 107 -4.55 15.32 -40.67
N LEU A 108 -4.16 15.27 -39.37
CA LEU A 108 -3.50 14.09 -38.83
C LEU A 108 -4.47 12.90 -38.83
N THR A 109 -4.01 11.80 -39.39
CA THR A 109 -4.74 10.52 -39.40
C THR A 109 -4.23 9.58 -38.32
N GLU A 110 -5.02 8.65 -37.88
CA GLU A 110 -4.61 7.63 -36.91
C GLU A 110 -3.44 6.74 -37.41
N SER A 111 -3.25 6.67 -38.70
CA SER A 111 -2.16 5.91 -39.35
C SER A 111 -0.87 6.72 -39.57
N ALA A 112 -0.82 7.97 -39.11
CA ALA A 112 0.37 8.81 -39.27
C ALA A 112 1.58 8.22 -38.52
N SER A 113 2.77 8.48 -39.04
CA SER A 113 4.02 8.08 -38.38
C SER A 113 4.29 8.90 -37.11
N VAL A 114 5.15 8.37 -36.22
CA VAL A 114 5.57 9.10 -35.02
C VAL A 114 6.13 10.47 -35.32
N THR A 115 6.95 10.57 -36.40
CA THR A 115 7.53 11.83 -36.83
C THR A 115 6.48 12.83 -37.31
N GLU A 116 5.48 12.37 -38.05
CA GLU A 116 4.36 13.24 -38.48
C GLU A 116 3.54 13.74 -37.31
N PHE A 117 3.27 12.88 -36.29
CA PHE A 117 2.63 13.33 -35.05
C PHE A 117 3.46 14.37 -34.31
N MET A 118 4.78 14.12 -34.12
CA MET A 118 5.67 15.05 -33.42
C MET A 118 5.77 16.39 -34.13
N ASP A 119 5.91 16.39 -35.44
CA ASP A 119 6.02 17.60 -36.29
C ASP A 119 4.74 18.43 -36.21
N ALA A 120 3.57 17.79 -36.36
CA ALA A 120 2.29 18.50 -36.31
C ALA A 120 1.96 19.03 -34.93
N LEU A 121 2.14 18.21 -33.87
CA LEU A 121 1.84 18.62 -32.49
C LEU A 121 2.81 19.70 -31.97
N SER A 122 4.04 19.77 -32.47
CA SER A 122 4.99 20.83 -32.13
C SER A 122 4.55 22.23 -32.59
N LEU A 123 3.60 22.30 -33.50
CA LEU A 123 3.01 23.55 -33.99
C LEU A 123 2.00 24.15 -33.00
N TYR A 124 1.46 23.35 -32.07
CA TYR A 124 0.52 23.82 -31.04
C TYR A 124 1.28 24.57 -29.93
N ARG A 125 1.57 25.85 -30.16
CA ARG A 125 2.35 26.70 -29.27
C ARG A 125 1.50 27.52 -28.29
N GLY A 126 0.26 27.15 -28.08
CA GLY A 126 -0.71 27.84 -27.25
C GLY A 126 -2.08 27.89 -27.91
N GLU A 127 -3.04 28.55 -27.28
CA GLU A 127 -4.40 28.64 -27.79
C GLU A 127 -4.48 29.32 -29.16
N LEU A 128 -5.53 28.99 -29.92
CA LEU A 128 -5.85 29.63 -31.17
C LEU A 128 -6.14 31.12 -30.92
N LEU A 129 -5.44 32.03 -31.62
CA LEU A 129 -5.68 33.49 -31.61
C LEU A 129 -5.78 34.05 -30.17
N PRO A 130 -4.72 34.02 -29.36
CA PRO A 130 -4.77 34.49 -27.98
C PRO A 130 -5.17 35.98 -27.92
N GLY A 131 -6.05 36.27 -26.97
CA GLY A 131 -6.61 37.60 -26.78
C GLY A 131 -7.80 37.97 -27.68
N PHE A 132 -8.27 37.06 -28.57
CA PHE A 132 -9.52 37.23 -29.30
C PHE A 132 -10.64 36.50 -28.57
N TYR A 133 -11.83 37.12 -28.47
CA TYR A 133 -12.98 36.62 -27.70
C TYR A 133 -14.27 36.50 -28.53
N ASP A 134 -14.12 36.43 -29.84
CA ASP A 134 -15.27 36.16 -30.75
C ASP A 134 -15.82 34.75 -30.49
N GLU A 135 -17.13 34.58 -30.48
CA GLU A 135 -17.80 33.30 -30.15
C GLU A 135 -17.29 32.13 -30.99
N TRP A 136 -17.09 32.36 -32.30
CA TRP A 136 -16.56 31.30 -33.19
C TRP A 136 -15.13 30.86 -32.83
N ILE A 137 -14.30 31.77 -32.29
CA ILE A 137 -12.92 31.44 -31.86
C ILE A 137 -12.98 30.56 -30.61
N THR A 138 -13.87 30.85 -29.69
CA THR A 138 -14.06 30.04 -28.48
C THR A 138 -14.48 28.61 -28.84
N GLN A 139 -15.45 28.44 -29.71
CA GLN A 139 -15.89 27.13 -30.22
C GLN A 139 -14.76 26.39 -30.95
N GLU A 140 -14.00 27.08 -31.78
CA GLU A 140 -12.90 26.49 -32.53
C GLU A 140 -11.71 26.12 -31.62
N ARG A 141 -11.47 26.89 -30.55
CA ARG A 141 -10.45 26.52 -29.52
C ARG A 141 -10.81 25.20 -28.84
N GLU A 142 -12.05 25.06 -28.38
CA GLU A 142 -12.51 23.82 -27.75
C GLU A 142 -12.37 22.62 -28.70
N HIS A 143 -12.75 22.80 -29.97
CA HIS A 143 -12.61 21.76 -30.99
C HIS A 143 -11.14 21.38 -31.23
N LEU A 144 -10.26 22.36 -31.43
CA LEU A 144 -8.84 22.13 -31.67
C LEU A 144 -8.11 21.58 -30.44
N GLN A 145 -8.51 21.95 -29.23
CA GLN A 145 -7.99 21.36 -28.00
C GLN A 145 -8.33 19.87 -27.93
N ALA A 146 -9.58 19.52 -28.21
CA ALA A 146 -10.01 18.11 -28.21
C ALA A 146 -9.26 17.27 -29.26
N GLU A 147 -9.03 17.84 -30.46
CA GLU A 147 -8.20 17.20 -31.51
C GLU A 147 -6.76 17.02 -31.06
N TYR A 148 -6.17 18.05 -30.46
CA TYR A 148 -4.81 18.00 -29.92
C TYR A 148 -4.69 16.91 -28.84
N ASP A 149 -5.63 16.88 -27.89
CA ASP A 149 -5.65 15.90 -26.79
C ASP A 149 -5.76 14.46 -27.32
N ARG A 150 -6.59 14.26 -28.35
CA ARG A 150 -6.72 12.95 -28.99
C ARG A 150 -5.40 12.50 -29.68
N HIS A 151 -4.76 13.41 -30.41
CA HIS A 151 -3.55 13.10 -31.17
C HIS A 151 -2.33 12.91 -30.26
N ILE A 152 -2.19 13.70 -29.18
CA ILE A 152 -1.09 13.52 -28.22
C ILE A 152 -1.27 12.23 -27.42
N ALA A 153 -2.49 11.86 -27.03
CA ALA A 153 -2.76 10.58 -26.40
C ALA A 153 -2.35 9.41 -27.32
N ARG A 154 -2.66 9.51 -28.61
CA ARG A 154 -2.26 8.49 -29.59
C ARG A 154 -0.75 8.41 -29.78
N LEU A 155 -0.06 9.54 -29.83
CA LEU A 155 1.40 9.58 -29.87
C LEU A 155 2.00 8.88 -28.65
N LEU A 156 1.52 9.19 -27.45
CA LEU A 156 2.01 8.59 -26.20
C LEU A 156 1.77 7.08 -26.16
N GLU A 157 0.63 6.60 -26.66
CA GLU A 157 0.36 5.16 -26.80
C GLU A 157 1.37 4.46 -27.72
N ILE A 158 1.70 5.07 -28.85
CA ILE A 158 2.71 4.53 -29.79
C ILE A 158 4.10 4.54 -29.13
N LEU A 159 4.47 5.60 -28.41
CA LEU A 159 5.75 5.71 -27.72
C LEU A 159 5.85 4.69 -26.56
N GLU A 160 4.77 4.43 -25.84
CA GLU A 160 4.69 3.39 -24.81
C GLU A 160 4.96 2.01 -25.44
N SER A 161 4.31 1.69 -26.57
CA SER A 161 4.53 0.42 -27.28
C SER A 161 5.98 0.23 -27.73
N LYS A 162 6.67 1.32 -28.07
CA LYS A 162 8.09 1.36 -28.45
C LYS A 162 9.04 1.45 -27.25
N LYS A 163 8.52 1.60 -26.03
CA LYS A 163 9.29 1.80 -24.78
C LYS A 163 10.21 3.03 -24.82
N ASP A 164 9.84 4.06 -25.56
CA ASP A 164 10.58 5.33 -25.58
C ASP A 164 10.12 6.24 -24.44
N TRP A 165 10.60 5.92 -23.24
CA TRP A 165 10.21 6.59 -22.01
C TRP A 165 10.61 8.06 -21.96
N ASN A 166 11.77 8.40 -22.55
CA ASN A 166 12.24 9.77 -22.59
C ASN A 166 11.37 10.65 -23.48
N ALA A 167 10.94 10.13 -24.63
CA ALA A 167 10.01 10.84 -25.50
C ALA A 167 8.66 11.04 -24.80
N ILE A 168 8.15 10.05 -24.05
CA ILE A 168 6.93 10.19 -23.25
C ILE A 168 7.06 11.34 -22.25
N LEU A 169 8.16 11.44 -21.50
CA LEU A 169 8.38 12.54 -20.54
C LEU A 169 8.36 13.90 -21.23
N ASN A 170 8.97 14.01 -22.42
CA ASN A 170 9.05 15.26 -23.17
C ASN A 170 7.71 15.73 -23.73
N TRP A 171 6.76 14.83 -23.97
CA TRP A 171 5.44 15.16 -24.51
C TRP A 171 4.34 15.24 -23.45
N ALA A 172 4.40 14.39 -22.44
CA ALA A 172 3.35 14.36 -21.40
C ALA A 172 3.47 15.54 -20.41
N GLU A 173 4.68 16.01 -20.06
CA GLU A 173 4.85 17.14 -19.13
C GLU A 173 4.34 18.48 -19.71
N PRO A 174 4.66 18.85 -20.97
CA PRO A 174 4.04 20.00 -21.62
C PRO A 174 2.51 19.90 -21.74
N TRP A 175 1.99 18.70 -22.00
CA TRP A 175 0.53 18.49 -22.08
C TRP A 175 -0.18 18.81 -20.75
N ILE A 176 0.41 18.42 -19.60
CA ILE A 176 -0.12 18.81 -18.28
C ILE A 176 -0.06 20.32 -18.08
N SER A 177 1.00 20.98 -18.57
CA SER A 177 1.26 22.39 -18.35
C SER A 177 0.45 23.32 -19.26
N SER A 178 -0.07 22.81 -20.37
CA SER A 178 -0.78 23.60 -21.39
C SER A 178 -2.25 23.82 -21.08
N ASP A 179 -2.84 23.08 -20.15
CA ASP A 179 -4.27 23.15 -19.82
C ASP A 179 -4.49 23.53 -18.36
N SER A 180 -5.55 24.31 -18.13
CA SER A 180 -6.05 24.62 -16.78
C SER A 180 -6.68 23.40 -16.10
N ALA A 181 -7.10 22.40 -16.87
CA ALA A 181 -7.69 21.14 -16.43
C ALA A 181 -6.99 19.96 -17.13
N PRO A 182 -5.74 19.65 -16.78
CA PRO A 182 -4.95 18.64 -17.49
C PRO A 182 -5.62 17.26 -17.42
N PRO A 183 -5.67 16.52 -18.54
CA PRO A 183 -6.32 15.22 -18.58
C PRO A 183 -5.56 14.20 -17.72
N GLU A 184 -6.31 13.38 -16.98
CA GLU A 184 -5.74 12.32 -16.11
C GLU A 184 -4.79 11.38 -16.87
N ALA A 185 -5.04 11.17 -18.17
CA ALA A 185 -4.19 10.35 -19.02
C ALA A 185 -2.74 10.84 -19.09
N ALA A 186 -2.52 12.16 -19.09
CA ALA A 186 -1.17 12.75 -19.14
C ALA A 186 -0.34 12.36 -17.90
N PHE A 187 -0.93 12.46 -16.71
CA PHE A 187 -0.29 12.02 -15.47
C PHE A 187 0.00 10.51 -15.49
N ARG A 188 -0.91 9.73 -16.03
CA ARG A 188 -0.75 8.27 -16.13
C ARG A 188 0.44 7.88 -17.00
N TYR A 189 0.62 8.50 -18.18
CA TYR A 189 1.78 8.25 -19.04
C TYR A 189 3.10 8.68 -18.37
N LEU A 190 3.13 9.79 -17.64
CA LEU A 190 4.30 10.17 -16.83
C LEU A 190 4.63 9.13 -15.77
N MET A 191 3.61 8.64 -15.04
CA MET A 191 3.81 7.62 -14.02
C MET A 191 4.36 6.32 -14.61
N ILE A 192 3.83 5.88 -15.77
CA ILE A 192 4.33 4.70 -16.49
C ILE A 192 5.81 4.91 -16.90
N ALA A 193 6.15 6.07 -17.46
CA ALA A 193 7.52 6.36 -17.89
C ALA A 193 8.49 6.42 -16.72
N TYR A 194 8.15 7.13 -15.62
CA TYR A 194 8.98 7.18 -14.42
C TYR A 194 9.12 5.81 -13.75
N SER A 195 8.05 5.00 -13.73
CA SER A 195 8.09 3.63 -13.26
C SER A 195 9.08 2.77 -14.05
N ALA A 196 9.01 2.82 -15.36
CA ALA A 196 9.90 2.07 -16.24
C ALA A 196 11.38 2.51 -16.12
N LEU A 197 11.62 3.78 -15.79
CA LEU A 197 12.94 4.35 -15.52
C LEU A 197 13.42 4.11 -14.07
N GLY A 198 12.58 3.52 -13.19
CA GLY A 198 12.91 3.23 -11.81
C GLY A 198 12.83 4.44 -10.86
N ASP A 199 12.31 5.58 -11.29
CA ASP A 199 12.19 6.82 -10.48
C ASP A 199 10.87 6.86 -9.71
N ARG A 200 10.82 6.14 -8.60
CA ARG A 200 9.63 6.03 -7.75
C ARG A 200 9.22 7.33 -7.07
N ALA A 201 10.21 8.16 -6.73
CA ALA A 201 9.92 9.46 -6.11
C ALA A 201 9.08 10.33 -7.04
N LYS A 202 9.41 10.31 -8.35
CA LYS A 202 8.65 11.02 -9.37
C LYS A 202 7.30 10.38 -9.66
N VAL A 203 7.15 9.05 -9.58
CA VAL A 203 5.83 8.40 -9.68
C VAL A 203 4.90 8.93 -8.58
N LYS A 204 5.37 8.93 -7.31
CA LYS A 204 4.61 9.44 -6.17
C LYS A 204 4.24 10.91 -6.32
N SER A 205 5.21 11.76 -6.62
CA SER A 205 4.97 13.20 -6.80
C SER A 205 4.03 13.51 -7.97
N THR A 206 4.11 12.74 -9.06
CA THR A 206 3.20 12.87 -10.21
C THR A 206 1.77 12.46 -9.82
N TYR A 207 1.61 11.41 -9.02
CA TYR A 207 0.29 11.00 -8.50
C TYR A 207 -0.31 12.06 -7.57
N GLU A 208 0.49 12.66 -6.69
CA GLU A 208 0.05 13.76 -5.83
C GLU A 208 -0.39 14.98 -6.65
N ARG A 209 0.35 15.33 -7.73
CA ARG A 209 -0.06 16.38 -8.70
C ARG A 209 -1.39 16.03 -9.39
N CYS A 210 -1.57 14.77 -9.77
CA CYS A 210 -2.83 14.28 -10.36
C CYS A 210 -4.00 14.46 -9.40
N ILE A 211 -3.86 14.06 -8.14
CA ILE A 211 -4.88 14.25 -7.10
C ILE A 211 -5.23 15.74 -6.96
N GLN A 212 -4.24 16.60 -6.86
CA GLN A 212 -4.45 18.05 -6.73
C GLN A 212 -5.19 18.65 -7.93
N ALA A 213 -4.86 18.20 -9.15
CA ALA A 213 -5.51 18.66 -10.36
C ALA A 213 -6.98 18.20 -10.43
N LEU A 214 -7.26 16.93 -10.15
CA LEU A 214 -8.60 16.36 -10.16
C LEU A 214 -9.48 16.90 -9.03
N HIS A 215 -8.90 17.13 -7.85
CA HIS A 215 -9.64 17.70 -6.72
C HIS A 215 -10.20 19.11 -7.01
N LYS A 216 -9.49 19.93 -7.83
CA LYS A 216 -10.02 21.23 -8.29
C LYS A 216 -11.29 21.10 -9.13
N LEU A 217 -11.48 19.92 -9.74
CA LEU A 217 -12.63 19.60 -10.58
C LEU A 217 -13.69 18.77 -9.83
N ASN A 218 -13.51 18.53 -8.52
CA ASN A 218 -14.32 17.60 -7.70
C ASN A 218 -14.34 16.17 -8.26
N LEU A 219 -13.23 15.72 -8.84
CA LEU A 219 -13.06 14.38 -9.37
C LEU A 219 -12.01 13.60 -8.54
N GLU A 220 -12.13 12.27 -8.54
CA GLU A 220 -11.14 11.36 -7.98
C GLU A 220 -10.36 10.64 -9.10
N PRO A 221 -9.09 10.25 -8.85
CA PRO A 221 -8.33 9.45 -9.80
C PRO A 221 -9.05 8.14 -10.14
N SER A 222 -9.01 7.74 -11.40
CA SER A 222 -9.56 6.46 -11.87
C SER A 222 -8.88 5.27 -11.19
N ALA A 223 -9.55 4.10 -11.19
CA ALA A 223 -8.98 2.87 -10.66
C ALA A 223 -7.64 2.52 -11.33
N ARG A 224 -7.50 2.76 -12.64
CA ARG A 224 -6.27 2.51 -13.41
C ARG A 224 -5.11 3.41 -12.96
N THR A 225 -5.36 4.67 -12.69
CA THR A 225 -4.34 5.63 -12.20
C THR A 225 -3.95 5.32 -10.76
N ARG A 226 -4.94 4.97 -9.92
CA ARG A 226 -4.67 4.49 -8.56
C ARG A 226 -3.79 3.23 -8.56
N ALA A 227 -4.11 2.24 -9.39
CA ALA A 227 -3.32 1.01 -9.49
C ALA A 227 -1.85 1.29 -9.79
N LEU A 228 -1.53 2.17 -10.76
CA LEU A 228 -0.16 2.56 -11.08
C LEU A 228 0.58 3.23 -9.92
N ALA A 229 -0.11 4.02 -9.11
CA ALA A 229 0.47 4.62 -7.92
C ALA A 229 0.71 3.59 -6.81
N PHE A 230 -0.22 2.64 -6.66
CA PHE A 230 -0.17 1.61 -5.64
C PHE A 230 0.64 0.36 -6.02
N GLU A 231 0.89 0.11 -7.32
CA GLU A 231 1.88 -0.90 -7.74
C GLU A 231 3.27 -0.63 -7.16
N HIS A 232 3.52 0.60 -6.70
CA HIS A 232 4.80 1.05 -6.15
C HIS A 232 4.72 1.54 -4.71
N THR A 233 3.57 1.50 -4.05
CA THR A 233 3.54 1.59 -2.58
C THR A 233 4.15 0.31 -2.02
N PRO A 234 5.10 0.40 -1.08
CA PRO A 234 5.64 -0.79 -0.44
C PRO A 234 4.46 -1.59 0.12
N LYS A 235 4.32 -2.84 -0.32
CA LYS A 235 3.33 -3.76 0.28
C LYS A 235 3.77 -3.99 1.72
N LEU A 236 3.08 -3.35 2.65
CA LEU A 236 3.32 -3.47 4.08
C LEU A 236 2.23 -4.37 4.67
N ASN A 237 2.58 -5.57 5.05
CA ASN A 237 1.68 -6.45 5.82
C ASN A 237 2.18 -6.69 7.24
N ILE A 238 2.83 -5.68 7.84
CA ILE A 238 3.35 -5.77 9.20
C ILE A 238 2.19 -5.73 10.18
N PRO A 239 2.09 -6.69 11.12
CA PRO A 239 1.08 -6.65 12.17
C PRO A 239 1.21 -5.38 13.03
N ILE A 240 0.07 -4.73 13.30
CA ILE A 240 0.04 -3.56 14.18
C ILE A 240 -0.09 -4.04 15.63
N PRO A 241 0.91 -3.79 16.50
CA PRO A 241 0.82 -4.18 17.89
C PRO A 241 -0.29 -3.41 18.62
N LEU A 242 -1.14 -4.12 19.37
CA LEU A 242 -2.25 -3.50 20.13
C LEU A 242 -1.81 -2.86 21.46
N THR A 243 -0.58 -3.12 21.89
CA THR A 243 -0.04 -2.61 23.16
C THR A 243 1.29 -1.92 22.90
N SER A 244 1.61 -0.93 23.75
CA SER A 244 2.87 -0.18 23.71
C SER A 244 4.10 -1.09 23.74
N PHE A 245 5.16 -0.64 23.08
CA PHE A 245 6.50 -1.23 23.16
C PHE A 245 7.29 -0.52 24.27
N ILE A 246 7.83 -1.29 25.22
CA ILE A 246 8.47 -0.72 26.42
C ILE A 246 9.95 -1.06 26.43
N GLY A 247 10.79 -0.04 26.65
CA GLY A 247 12.22 -0.16 26.75
C GLY A 247 12.91 -0.62 25.47
N ARG A 248 14.10 -1.18 25.61
CA ARG A 248 14.91 -1.78 24.53
C ARG A 248 15.44 -0.78 23.51
N GLU A 249 15.62 0.49 23.90
CA GLU A 249 16.20 1.51 23.01
C GLU A 249 17.59 1.12 22.51
N LYS A 250 18.35 0.38 23.35
CA LYS A 250 19.67 -0.15 22.99
C LYS A 250 19.56 -1.27 21.94
N GLU A 251 18.69 -2.24 22.20
CA GLU A 251 18.46 -3.38 21.30
C GLU A 251 17.89 -2.92 19.96
N LEU A 252 16.97 -1.95 19.95
CA LEU A 252 16.45 -1.35 18.73
C LEU A 252 17.56 -0.77 17.86
N LYS A 253 18.47 0.02 18.46
CA LYS A 253 19.61 0.61 17.73
C LYS A 253 20.57 -0.46 17.22
N GLU A 254 20.95 -1.40 18.08
CA GLU A 254 21.90 -2.47 17.71
C GLU A 254 21.34 -3.33 16.56
N VAL A 255 20.07 -3.73 16.61
CA VAL A 255 19.46 -4.55 15.58
C VAL A 255 19.24 -3.76 14.28
N ALA A 256 18.86 -2.49 14.36
CA ALA A 256 18.78 -1.60 13.19
C ALA A 256 20.14 -1.43 12.50
N GLU A 257 21.22 -1.30 13.27
CA GLU A 257 22.59 -1.29 12.72
C GLU A 257 22.96 -2.60 12.04
N LEU A 258 22.62 -3.75 12.65
CA LEU A 258 22.90 -5.06 12.04
C LEU A 258 22.15 -5.23 10.72
N LEU A 259 20.86 -4.87 10.66
CA LEU A 259 20.08 -4.85 9.41
C LEU A 259 20.66 -3.88 8.39
N SER A 260 21.41 -2.85 8.85
CA SER A 260 22.09 -1.91 7.94
C SER A 260 23.35 -2.48 7.30
N LYS A 261 24.01 -3.39 7.96
CA LYS A 261 25.32 -3.94 7.56
C LYS A 261 25.20 -5.33 6.92
N SER A 262 24.10 -6.04 7.16
CA SER A 262 23.87 -7.41 6.68
C SER A 262 22.50 -7.57 6.04
N ARG A 263 22.46 -8.40 5.01
CA ARG A 263 21.19 -8.79 4.35
C ARG A 263 20.45 -9.89 5.09
N PHE A 264 21.06 -10.53 6.10
CA PHE A 264 20.42 -11.60 6.86
C PHE A 264 20.71 -11.48 8.34
N VAL A 265 19.66 -11.20 9.11
CA VAL A 265 19.72 -11.10 10.58
C VAL A 265 18.69 -12.05 11.19
N THR A 266 19.08 -12.82 12.18
CA THR A 266 18.19 -13.71 12.95
C THR A 266 18.15 -13.28 14.41
N LEU A 267 16.96 -12.93 14.90
CA LEU A 267 16.72 -12.72 16.32
C LEU A 267 16.53 -14.06 17.02
N THR A 268 17.43 -14.39 17.93
CA THR A 268 17.38 -15.64 18.70
C THR A 268 17.01 -15.41 20.15
N GLY A 269 16.43 -16.39 20.81
CA GLY A 269 16.11 -16.33 22.25
C GLY A 269 14.92 -17.18 22.66
N SER A 270 14.67 -17.24 23.97
CA SER A 270 13.57 -18.02 24.54
C SER A 270 12.20 -17.57 24.05
N GLY A 271 11.21 -18.46 24.11
CA GLY A 271 9.81 -18.10 23.88
C GLY A 271 9.37 -16.98 24.85
N GLY A 272 8.53 -16.07 24.39
CA GLY A 272 8.01 -14.98 25.20
C GLY A 272 9.00 -13.86 25.56
N VAL A 273 10.26 -13.91 25.06
CA VAL A 273 11.25 -12.83 25.27
C VAL A 273 10.97 -11.58 24.45
N GLY A 274 10.07 -11.65 23.47
CA GLY A 274 9.66 -10.52 22.64
C GLY A 274 10.43 -10.35 21.33
N LYS A 275 10.93 -11.44 20.73
CA LYS A 275 11.64 -11.42 19.41
C LYS A 275 10.78 -10.79 18.32
N THR A 276 9.57 -11.28 18.14
CA THR A 276 8.62 -10.80 17.14
C THR A 276 8.29 -9.32 17.33
N ARG A 277 8.05 -8.88 18.57
CA ARG A 277 7.77 -7.47 18.87
C ARG A 277 8.95 -6.55 18.57
N LEU A 278 10.18 -7.01 18.91
CA LEU A 278 11.40 -6.28 18.60
C LEU A 278 11.60 -6.19 17.07
N ALA A 279 11.37 -7.29 16.34
CA ALA A 279 11.46 -7.30 14.88
C ALA A 279 10.49 -6.30 14.24
N ILE A 280 9.23 -6.32 14.66
CA ILE A 280 8.20 -5.41 14.16
C ILE A 280 8.57 -3.94 14.44
N GLN A 281 9.03 -3.62 15.65
CA GLN A 281 9.41 -2.26 16.03
C GLN A 281 10.62 -1.75 15.25
N VAL A 282 11.68 -2.54 15.11
CA VAL A 282 12.87 -2.17 14.31
C VAL A 282 12.50 -1.88 12.87
N VAL A 283 11.60 -2.67 12.30
CA VAL A 283 11.18 -2.51 10.92
C VAL A 283 10.25 -1.30 10.75
N ALA A 284 9.35 -1.05 11.71
CA ALA A 284 8.50 0.14 11.70
C ALA A 284 9.32 1.44 11.66
N ASP A 285 10.44 1.47 12.39
CA ASP A 285 11.35 2.62 12.42
C ASP A 285 12.26 2.71 11.18
N SER A 286 12.24 1.71 10.29
CA SER A 286 13.14 1.57 9.13
C SER A 286 12.40 1.40 7.79
N ILE A 287 11.12 1.69 7.72
CA ILE A 287 10.26 1.47 6.53
C ILE A 287 10.83 2.14 5.26
N GLU A 288 11.32 3.37 5.38
CA GLU A 288 11.86 4.14 4.26
C GLU A 288 13.06 3.48 3.56
N ARG A 289 13.71 2.57 4.25
CA ARG A 289 14.88 1.85 3.75
C ARG A 289 14.53 0.71 2.78
N PHE A 290 13.29 0.23 2.84
CA PHE A 290 12.80 -0.87 2.01
C PHE A 290 11.70 -0.41 1.06
N PRO A 291 12.05 0.39 0.05
CA PRO A 291 11.07 1.04 -0.83
C PRO A 291 10.29 0.04 -1.69
N ASP A 292 10.80 -1.18 -1.88
CA ASP A 292 10.15 -2.22 -2.69
C ASP A 292 9.08 -3.00 -1.94
N GLY A 293 9.15 -2.99 -0.60
CA GLY A 293 8.17 -3.64 0.26
C GLY A 293 8.77 -4.33 1.47
N ILE A 294 7.88 -4.62 2.42
CA ILE A 294 8.18 -5.41 3.62
C ILE A 294 7.09 -6.45 3.76
N TRP A 295 7.49 -7.71 3.82
CA TRP A 295 6.58 -8.86 3.91
C TRP A 295 6.82 -9.60 5.22
N PHE A 296 5.77 -9.72 6.01
CA PHE A 296 5.80 -10.45 7.29
C PHE A 296 5.16 -11.83 7.09
N LEU A 297 5.99 -12.87 7.17
CA LEU A 297 5.60 -14.27 7.06
C LEU A 297 5.57 -14.88 8.48
N ASP A 298 4.37 -15.12 9.02
CA ASP A 298 4.19 -15.87 10.25
C ASP A 298 4.12 -17.38 9.95
N LEU A 299 5.10 -18.13 10.47
CA LEU A 299 5.16 -19.58 10.31
C LEU A 299 4.46 -20.35 11.44
N ALA A 300 3.98 -19.67 12.50
CA ALA A 300 3.33 -20.34 13.62
C ALA A 300 2.16 -21.27 13.20
N PRO A 301 1.31 -20.90 12.22
CA PRO A 301 0.22 -21.77 11.77
C PRO A 301 0.69 -22.91 10.86
N LEU A 302 1.85 -22.83 10.23
CA LEU A 302 2.35 -23.82 9.28
C LEU A 302 2.91 -25.05 9.99
N THR A 303 2.52 -26.24 9.53
CA THR A 303 3.03 -27.52 10.02
C THR A 303 3.84 -28.28 8.98
N GLU A 304 3.60 -28.03 7.69
CA GLU A 304 4.24 -28.71 6.58
C GLU A 304 5.40 -27.89 6.00
N PRO A 305 6.63 -28.43 6.02
CA PRO A 305 7.82 -27.75 5.52
C PRO A 305 7.74 -27.32 4.05
N ALA A 306 7.07 -28.11 3.22
CA ALA A 306 6.93 -27.85 1.78
C ALA A 306 6.10 -26.60 1.45
N LEU A 307 5.26 -26.14 2.39
CA LEU A 307 4.39 -24.99 2.19
C LEU A 307 5.07 -23.63 2.45
N VAL A 308 6.28 -23.60 2.97
CA VAL A 308 6.97 -22.33 3.32
C VAL A 308 7.16 -21.42 2.08
N PRO A 309 7.70 -21.91 0.93
CA PRO A 309 7.82 -21.08 -0.27
C PRO A 309 6.47 -20.64 -0.85
N SER A 310 5.49 -21.55 -0.90
CA SER A 310 4.15 -21.25 -1.45
C SER A 310 3.40 -20.21 -0.63
N THR A 311 3.54 -20.26 0.70
CA THR A 311 2.94 -19.25 1.59
C THR A 311 3.54 -17.88 1.36
N LEU A 312 4.87 -17.77 1.20
CA LEU A 312 5.52 -16.51 0.87
C LEU A 312 5.09 -16.01 -0.52
N ALA A 313 4.97 -16.89 -1.53
CA ALA A 313 4.53 -16.53 -2.86
C ALA A 313 3.09 -16.00 -2.86
N SER A 314 2.19 -16.63 -2.11
CA SER A 314 0.80 -16.17 -1.92
C SER A 314 0.74 -14.82 -1.19
N LEU A 315 1.52 -14.64 -0.13
CA LEU A 315 1.61 -13.40 0.63
C LEU A 315 2.02 -12.22 -0.23
N ILE A 316 2.92 -12.44 -1.19
CA ILE A 316 3.37 -11.43 -2.14
C ILE A 316 2.33 -11.18 -3.25
N GLY A 317 1.38 -12.10 -3.43
CA GLY A 317 0.37 -12.07 -4.50
C GLY A 317 0.91 -12.54 -5.85
N LEU A 318 1.88 -13.46 -5.83
CA LEU A 318 2.44 -14.07 -7.03
C LEU A 318 1.65 -15.30 -7.47
N ARG A 319 0.76 -15.78 -6.64
CA ARG A 319 -0.05 -16.98 -6.86
C ARG A 319 -1.49 -16.73 -6.43
N GLU A 320 -2.44 -17.08 -7.30
CA GLU A 320 -3.83 -17.20 -6.92
C GLU A 320 -4.09 -18.59 -6.32
N PHE A 321 -5.06 -18.68 -5.42
CA PHE A 321 -5.42 -19.93 -4.75
C PHE A 321 -5.94 -20.95 -5.76
N GLY A 322 -5.36 -22.16 -5.78
CA GLY A 322 -5.84 -23.28 -6.61
C GLY A 322 -5.08 -23.53 -7.91
N GLU A 323 -4.06 -22.77 -8.24
CA GLU A 323 -3.20 -23.06 -9.40
C GLU A 323 -2.30 -24.29 -9.14
N LEU A 324 -2.05 -25.08 -10.22
CA LEU A 324 -1.16 -26.25 -10.19
C LEU A 324 0.26 -25.85 -9.75
N PRO A 325 1.03 -26.75 -9.09
CA PRO A 325 2.34 -26.44 -8.53
C PRO A 325 3.34 -26.09 -9.64
N ILE A 326 3.55 -24.80 -9.83
CA ILE A 326 4.74 -24.26 -10.44
C ILE A 326 5.79 -24.17 -9.33
N ASN A 327 7.07 -24.22 -9.66
CA ASN A 327 8.13 -24.10 -8.65
C ASN A 327 8.05 -22.71 -7.99
N ASP A 328 7.40 -22.65 -6.82
CA ASP A 328 7.16 -21.40 -6.07
C ASP A 328 8.46 -20.67 -5.75
N LEU A 329 9.55 -21.40 -5.57
CA LEU A 329 10.87 -20.83 -5.33
C LEU A 329 11.38 -20.04 -6.55
N ASP A 330 11.18 -20.56 -7.77
CA ASP A 330 11.58 -19.85 -8.99
C ASP A 330 10.74 -18.58 -9.20
N LEU A 331 9.46 -18.62 -8.86
CA LEU A 331 8.59 -17.42 -8.88
C LEU A 331 9.10 -16.35 -7.93
N LEU A 332 9.44 -16.73 -6.69
CA LEU A 332 10.00 -15.82 -5.69
C LEU A 332 11.34 -15.23 -6.13
N ILE A 333 12.25 -16.05 -6.66
CA ILE A 333 13.55 -15.61 -7.18
C ILE A 333 13.34 -14.60 -8.32
N ASN A 334 12.51 -14.91 -9.32
CA ASN A 334 12.22 -14.01 -10.43
C ASN A 334 11.62 -12.67 -9.96
N TYR A 335 10.80 -12.70 -8.94
CA TYR A 335 10.20 -11.49 -8.37
C TYR A 335 11.25 -10.62 -7.68
N PHE A 336 12.10 -11.21 -6.82
CA PHE A 336 13.07 -10.48 -6.02
C PHE A 336 14.38 -10.14 -6.76
N GLN A 337 14.73 -10.82 -7.86
CA GLN A 337 15.91 -10.45 -8.68
C GLN A 337 15.85 -9.02 -9.20
N ARG A 338 14.64 -8.51 -9.47
CA ARG A 338 14.43 -7.15 -10.01
C ARG A 338 13.99 -6.14 -8.96
N ARG A 339 13.79 -6.58 -7.73
CA ARG A 339 13.23 -5.78 -6.63
C ARG A 339 14.02 -6.06 -5.36
N GLY A 340 14.25 -5.02 -4.60
CA GLY A 340 14.77 -5.16 -3.23
C GLY A 340 13.60 -5.32 -2.24
N GLY A 341 13.92 -5.28 -0.97
CA GLY A 341 12.92 -5.28 0.10
C GLY A 341 13.35 -6.10 1.29
N LEU A 342 12.42 -6.27 2.24
CA LEU A 342 12.65 -7.03 3.47
C LEU A 342 11.59 -8.12 3.63
N VAL A 343 12.01 -9.36 3.77
CA VAL A 343 11.15 -10.47 4.19
C VAL A 343 11.43 -10.76 5.67
N ILE A 344 10.39 -10.63 6.50
CA ILE A 344 10.42 -11.02 7.90
C ILE A 344 9.85 -12.42 8.00
N ILE A 345 10.59 -13.36 8.57
CA ILE A 345 10.16 -14.75 8.78
C ILE A 345 10.07 -14.98 10.29
N ASP A 346 8.85 -15.09 10.81
CA ASP A 346 8.60 -15.24 12.24
C ASP A 346 8.33 -16.71 12.62
N ASN A 347 8.81 -17.10 13.80
CA ASN A 347 8.65 -18.45 14.37
C ASN A 347 9.28 -19.60 13.55
N CYS A 348 10.53 -19.43 13.09
CA CYS A 348 11.22 -20.44 12.27
C CYS A 348 11.54 -21.76 13.01
N GLU A 349 11.43 -21.82 14.33
CA GLU A 349 11.97 -22.90 15.17
C GLU A 349 11.45 -24.31 14.87
N HIS A 350 10.27 -24.46 14.30
CA HIS A 350 9.68 -25.77 13.97
C HIS A 350 9.85 -26.15 12.49
N LEU A 351 10.36 -25.25 11.65
CA LEU A 351 10.58 -25.42 10.20
C LEU A 351 11.98 -24.97 9.78
N ILE A 352 12.98 -25.12 10.65
CA ILE A 352 14.33 -24.56 10.48
C ILE A 352 14.95 -24.94 9.14
N GLU A 353 14.90 -26.22 8.75
CA GLU A 353 15.52 -26.70 7.52
C GLU A 353 14.90 -26.07 6.27
N SER A 354 13.56 -25.99 6.20
CA SER A 354 12.87 -25.34 5.08
C SER A 354 13.12 -23.84 5.03
N CYS A 355 13.13 -23.18 6.17
CA CYS A 355 13.50 -21.76 6.26
C CYS A 355 14.94 -21.53 5.79
N ALA A 356 15.87 -22.38 6.23
CA ALA A 356 17.26 -22.29 5.83
C ALA A 356 17.44 -22.47 4.31
N GLN A 357 16.76 -23.44 3.70
CA GLN A 357 16.77 -23.68 2.27
C GLN A 357 16.19 -22.49 1.49
N LEU A 358 15.01 -21.98 1.90
CA LEU A 358 14.39 -20.79 1.29
C LEU A 358 15.31 -19.57 1.37
N VAL A 359 15.84 -19.27 2.57
CA VAL A 359 16.73 -18.13 2.82
C VAL A 359 17.99 -18.23 1.98
N HIS A 360 18.63 -19.41 1.96
CA HIS A 360 19.83 -19.66 1.15
C HIS A 360 19.57 -19.40 -0.34
N SER A 361 18.51 -19.95 -0.88
CA SER A 361 18.18 -19.82 -2.30
C SER A 361 17.86 -18.37 -2.70
N LEU A 362 17.09 -17.66 -1.88
CA LEU A 362 16.74 -16.26 -2.12
C LEU A 362 17.96 -15.34 -2.04
N LEU A 363 18.79 -15.47 -0.98
CA LEU A 363 19.95 -14.59 -0.79
C LEU A 363 21.08 -14.85 -1.79
N SER A 364 21.19 -16.09 -2.32
CA SER A 364 22.15 -16.44 -3.36
C SER A 364 21.76 -15.88 -4.74
N SER A 365 20.46 -15.69 -4.99
CA SER A 365 19.94 -15.30 -6.31
C SER A 365 19.48 -13.84 -6.38
N CYS A 366 19.28 -13.16 -5.24
CA CYS A 366 18.68 -11.83 -5.14
C CYS A 366 19.58 -10.89 -4.33
N GLU A 367 20.32 -10.01 -5.00
CA GLU A 367 21.34 -9.15 -4.37
C GLU A 367 20.73 -8.06 -3.46
N ASN A 368 19.55 -7.55 -3.78
CA ASN A 368 18.91 -6.44 -3.09
C ASN A 368 17.88 -6.87 -2.02
N LEU A 369 17.73 -8.18 -1.81
CA LEU A 369 16.82 -8.72 -0.81
C LEU A 369 17.49 -8.80 0.55
N SER A 370 16.78 -8.36 1.59
CA SER A 370 17.16 -8.59 2.99
C SER A 370 16.15 -9.53 3.66
N ILE A 371 16.65 -10.35 4.60
CA ILE A 371 15.81 -11.28 5.37
C ILE A 371 16.03 -11.03 6.85
N PHE A 372 14.95 -10.99 7.60
CA PHE A 372 14.94 -10.81 9.05
C PHE A 372 14.15 -11.95 9.70
N ALA A 373 14.82 -12.86 10.36
CA ALA A 373 14.20 -14.04 10.93
C ALA A 373 14.06 -13.94 12.46
N THR A 374 13.05 -14.60 13.02
CA THR A 374 12.96 -14.87 14.45
C THR A 374 12.91 -16.38 14.69
N SER A 375 13.70 -16.85 15.64
CA SER A 375 13.77 -18.27 15.98
C SER A 375 14.22 -18.48 17.42
N ARG A 376 14.14 -19.70 17.94
CA ARG A 376 14.80 -20.08 19.22
C ARG A 376 16.29 -20.31 19.05
N GLU A 377 16.72 -20.73 17.87
CA GLU A 377 18.11 -20.98 17.50
C GLU A 377 18.42 -20.41 16.11
N SER A 378 19.70 -20.37 15.72
CA SER A 378 20.14 -19.90 14.40
C SER A 378 19.69 -20.84 13.29
N LEU A 379 19.46 -20.30 12.08
CA LEU A 379 19.13 -21.08 10.88
C LEU A 379 20.36 -21.71 10.24
N ARG A 380 21.57 -21.29 10.63
CA ARG A 380 22.87 -21.78 10.15
C ARG A 380 23.09 -21.62 8.66
N VAL A 381 22.60 -20.53 8.10
CA VAL A 381 22.79 -20.16 6.70
C VAL A 381 24.00 -19.23 6.55
N ALA A 382 24.75 -19.37 5.46
CA ALA A 382 25.90 -18.53 5.19
C ALA A 382 25.52 -17.03 5.15
N GLY A 383 26.27 -16.19 5.86
CA GLY A 383 26.00 -14.76 5.98
C GLY A 383 24.98 -14.40 7.08
N GLU A 384 24.49 -15.37 7.86
CA GLU A 384 23.61 -15.11 8.99
C GLU A 384 24.34 -14.35 10.10
N ILE A 385 23.76 -13.21 10.52
CA ILE A 385 24.14 -12.55 11.76
C ILE A 385 23.05 -12.83 12.79
N THR A 386 23.44 -13.50 13.88
CA THR A 386 22.54 -13.82 14.98
C THR A 386 22.62 -12.77 16.07
N TYR A 387 21.44 -12.24 16.46
CA TYR A 387 21.32 -11.37 17.62
C TYR A 387 20.50 -12.05 18.69
N ARG A 388 21.11 -12.27 19.86
CA ARG A 388 20.43 -12.91 21.00
C ARG A 388 19.64 -11.85 21.77
N VAL A 389 18.32 -11.87 21.66
CA VAL A 389 17.42 -10.95 22.38
C VAL A 389 17.51 -11.20 23.88
N PRO A 390 17.97 -10.23 24.69
CA PRO A 390 18.02 -10.36 26.14
C PRO A 390 16.61 -10.28 26.74
N SER A 391 16.46 -10.69 28.01
CA SER A 391 15.29 -10.33 28.79
C SER A 391 15.32 -8.85 29.16
N LEU A 392 14.16 -8.28 29.55
CA LEU A 392 14.10 -6.90 30.04
C LEU A 392 14.99 -6.71 31.27
N VAL A 393 15.54 -5.51 31.39
CA VAL A 393 16.37 -5.14 32.54
C VAL A 393 15.54 -5.23 33.82
N VAL A 394 16.08 -5.92 34.84
CA VAL A 394 15.50 -6.03 36.17
C VAL A 394 16.30 -5.22 37.18
N PRO A 395 15.70 -4.61 38.19
CA PRO A 395 16.41 -3.85 39.22
C PRO A 395 17.44 -4.69 39.98
N LYS A 396 18.62 -4.11 40.30
CA LYS A 396 19.67 -4.75 41.10
C LYS A 396 19.31 -4.75 42.61
N THR A 397 19.84 -5.72 43.37
CA THR A 397 19.44 -5.99 44.78
C THR A 397 20.12 -5.12 45.83
N ASP A 398 21.27 -4.49 45.52
CA ASP A 398 22.22 -4.05 46.53
C ASP A 398 22.15 -2.58 46.94
N MET A 399 21.06 -1.88 46.56
CA MET A 399 20.92 -0.47 46.95
C MET A 399 19.79 -0.31 47.95
N SER A 400 20.00 0.52 48.96
CA SER A 400 18.94 1.12 49.78
C SER A 400 17.85 1.58 48.81
N PHE A 401 16.71 0.93 48.82
CA PHE A 401 15.68 0.87 47.80
C PHE A 401 15.18 2.29 47.47
N ALA A 402 15.79 2.94 46.48
CA ALA A 402 15.22 4.12 45.87
C ALA A 402 14.17 3.65 44.86
N LEU A 403 12.90 3.72 45.23
CA LEU A 403 11.77 3.29 44.39
C LEU A 403 11.83 3.92 43.01
N ASP A 404 12.25 5.18 42.94
CA ASP A 404 12.33 5.93 41.66
C ASP A 404 13.35 5.32 40.69
N GLU A 405 14.49 4.81 41.17
CA GLU A 405 15.46 4.12 40.31
C GLU A 405 14.95 2.75 39.85
N ALA A 406 14.23 2.02 40.73
CA ALA A 406 13.65 0.76 40.35
C ALA A 406 12.54 0.92 39.30
N LEU A 407 11.75 1.98 39.36
CA LEU A 407 10.69 2.30 38.40
C LEU A 407 11.22 2.57 36.98
N ASN A 408 12.49 2.96 36.84
CA ASN A 408 13.11 3.17 35.54
C ASN A 408 13.52 1.85 34.84
N ALA A 409 13.52 0.73 35.54
CA ALA A 409 13.83 -0.56 34.91
C ALA A 409 12.68 -1.01 33.98
N GLU A 410 13.01 -1.48 32.80
CA GLU A 410 12.06 -1.89 31.75
C GLU A 410 11.03 -2.92 32.25
N SER A 411 11.46 -3.89 33.06
CA SER A 411 10.58 -4.90 33.63
C SER A 411 9.53 -4.31 34.58
N MET A 412 9.91 -3.26 35.34
CA MET A 412 9.01 -2.55 36.24
C MET A 412 8.01 -1.68 35.47
N GLN A 413 8.48 -1.03 34.41
CA GLN A 413 7.61 -0.24 33.52
C GLN A 413 6.57 -1.13 32.86
N LEU A 414 6.99 -2.29 32.35
CA LEU A 414 6.08 -3.27 31.74
C LEU A 414 5.04 -3.77 32.78
N PHE A 415 5.49 -4.15 33.96
CA PHE A 415 4.58 -4.60 35.02
C PHE A 415 3.55 -3.51 35.37
N LYS A 416 4.01 -2.27 35.57
CA LYS A 416 3.16 -1.12 35.88
C LYS A 416 2.07 -0.93 34.83
N GLU A 417 2.44 -0.82 33.56
CA GLU A 417 1.50 -0.56 32.48
C GLU A 417 0.47 -1.69 32.34
N ARG A 418 0.90 -2.95 32.40
CA ARG A 418 -0.03 -4.09 32.32
C ARG A 418 -0.92 -4.23 33.54
N ALA A 419 -0.42 -3.87 34.72
CA ALA A 419 -1.20 -3.81 35.94
C ALA A 419 -2.23 -2.69 35.92
N GLU A 420 -1.88 -1.52 35.36
CA GLU A 420 -2.83 -0.41 35.17
C GLU A 420 -3.97 -0.77 34.19
N ILE A 421 -3.67 -1.51 33.12
CA ILE A 421 -4.69 -2.03 32.20
C ILE A 421 -5.61 -3.02 32.92
N ALA A 422 -5.04 -3.94 33.71
CA ALA A 422 -5.82 -4.97 34.42
C ALA A 422 -6.64 -4.40 35.60
N MET A 423 -6.14 -3.37 36.25
CA MET A 423 -6.78 -2.69 37.40
C MET A 423 -6.57 -1.17 37.26
N PRO A 424 -7.53 -0.43 36.70
CA PRO A 424 -7.46 1.02 36.60
C PRO A 424 -7.19 1.67 37.95
N GLY A 425 -6.19 2.54 38.01
CA GLY A 425 -5.77 3.19 39.26
C GLY A 425 -4.72 2.41 40.08
N PHE A 426 -4.16 1.32 39.53
CA PHE A 426 -3.03 0.63 40.14
C PHE A 426 -1.81 1.55 40.20
N VAL A 427 -1.21 1.69 41.38
CA VAL A 427 -0.01 2.52 41.61
C VAL A 427 1.06 1.69 42.30
N ILE A 428 2.29 1.76 41.78
CA ILE A 428 3.46 1.21 42.47
C ILE A 428 3.85 2.19 43.59
N ASN A 429 3.97 1.70 44.81
CA ASN A 429 4.30 2.47 46.01
C ASN A 429 5.36 1.77 46.87
N ALA A 430 5.74 2.39 47.99
CA ALA A 430 6.76 1.85 48.89
C ALA A 430 6.42 0.46 49.47
N GLN A 431 5.13 0.11 49.52
CA GLN A 431 4.67 -1.17 50.13
C GLN A 431 4.73 -2.32 49.10
N ASN A 432 4.27 -2.07 47.86
CA ASN A 432 4.17 -3.10 46.82
C ASN A 432 5.40 -3.13 45.88
N GLY A 433 6.15 -2.02 45.78
CA GLY A 433 7.32 -1.90 44.88
C GLY A 433 8.39 -2.99 45.09
N PRO A 434 8.83 -3.25 46.36
CA PRO A 434 9.80 -4.33 46.62
C PRO A 434 9.32 -5.71 46.18
N LEU A 435 8.02 -5.99 46.33
CA LEU A 435 7.41 -7.27 45.92
C LEU A 435 7.37 -7.38 44.38
N ILE A 436 7.09 -6.27 43.67
CA ILE A 436 7.08 -6.26 42.22
C ILE A 436 8.50 -6.47 41.69
N VAL A 437 9.51 -5.86 42.29
CA VAL A 437 10.92 -6.15 41.97
C VAL A 437 11.24 -7.63 42.12
N GLN A 438 10.81 -8.24 43.26
CA GLN A 438 10.98 -9.67 43.47
C GLN A 438 10.28 -10.49 42.37
N ILE A 439 9.04 -10.15 42.01
CA ILE A 439 8.31 -10.80 40.92
C ILE A 439 9.08 -10.69 39.61
N CYS A 440 9.46 -9.48 39.18
CA CYS A 440 10.19 -9.27 37.92
C CYS A 440 11.50 -10.05 37.86
N ARG A 441 12.23 -10.14 38.98
CA ARG A 441 13.48 -10.93 39.09
C ARG A 441 13.23 -12.43 39.01
N ARG A 442 12.20 -12.93 39.71
CA ARG A 442 11.80 -14.35 39.67
C ARG A 442 11.38 -14.77 38.25
N LEU A 443 10.75 -13.86 37.53
CA LEU A 443 10.36 -14.06 36.13
C LEU A 443 11.52 -13.79 35.15
N ASN A 444 12.77 -13.57 35.63
CA ASN A 444 13.98 -13.34 34.86
C ASN A 444 13.83 -12.21 33.80
N GLY A 445 12.96 -11.22 34.04
CA GLY A 445 12.68 -10.14 33.10
C GLY A 445 12.02 -10.62 31.78
N ILE A 446 11.41 -11.80 31.75
CA ILE A 446 10.75 -12.32 30.55
C ILE A 446 9.42 -11.55 30.35
N PRO A 447 9.25 -10.78 29.24
CA PRO A 447 8.08 -9.92 29.05
C PRO A 447 6.74 -10.66 29.21
N LEU A 448 6.56 -11.78 28.49
CA LEU A 448 5.32 -12.56 28.58
C LEU A 448 5.01 -13.04 30.01
N ALA A 449 6.02 -13.46 30.76
CA ALA A 449 5.83 -13.90 32.12
C ALA A 449 5.41 -12.73 33.04
N ILE A 450 5.99 -11.54 32.83
CA ILE A 450 5.63 -10.32 33.56
C ILE A 450 4.19 -9.89 33.21
N GLU A 451 3.79 -9.92 31.94
CA GLU A 451 2.42 -9.61 31.52
C GLU A 451 1.39 -10.54 32.15
N LEU A 452 1.67 -11.85 32.17
CA LEU A 452 0.82 -12.85 32.83
C LEU A 452 0.69 -12.63 34.34
N ALA A 453 1.77 -12.24 35.01
CA ALA A 453 1.75 -11.93 36.45
C ALA A 453 1.01 -10.61 36.72
N ALA A 454 1.29 -9.55 35.97
CA ALA A 454 0.66 -8.25 36.10
C ALA A 454 -0.87 -8.31 35.87
N ALA A 455 -1.33 -9.13 34.91
CA ALA A 455 -2.76 -9.34 34.67
C ALA A 455 -3.54 -9.93 35.88
N ARG A 456 -2.84 -10.43 36.89
CA ARG A 456 -3.47 -11.02 38.10
C ARG A 456 -3.72 -10.02 39.23
N VAL A 457 -3.26 -8.78 39.12
CA VAL A 457 -3.44 -7.76 40.16
C VAL A 457 -4.91 -7.40 40.42
N ASN A 458 -5.79 -7.71 39.46
CA ASN A 458 -7.24 -7.53 39.61
C ASN A 458 -7.91 -8.56 40.55
N VAL A 459 -7.24 -9.71 40.82
CA VAL A 459 -7.80 -10.81 41.60
C VAL A 459 -6.94 -11.12 42.83
N LEU A 460 -5.63 -10.90 42.76
CA LEU A 460 -4.66 -11.22 43.80
C LEU A 460 -3.87 -9.98 44.22
N SER A 461 -3.56 -9.86 45.51
CA SER A 461 -2.59 -8.85 45.93
C SER A 461 -1.19 -9.16 45.44
N VAL A 462 -0.34 -8.14 45.28
CA VAL A 462 1.05 -8.31 44.85
C VAL A 462 1.81 -9.29 45.74
N ASP A 463 1.57 -9.28 47.05
CA ASP A 463 2.14 -10.24 48.02
C ASP A 463 1.71 -11.69 47.71
N GLN A 464 0.43 -11.89 47.41
CA GLN A 464 -0.10 -13.22 47.04
C GLN A 464 0.50 -13.71 45.72
N ILE A 465 0.72 -12.82 44.75
CA ILE A 465 1.38 -13.16 43.48
C ILE A 465 2.84 -13.60 43.75
N ALA A 466 3.58 -12.81 44.53
CA ALA A 466 4.98 -13.12 44.87
C ALA A 466 5.10 -14.50 45.58
N LYS A 467 4.30 -14.77 46.59
CA LYS A 467 4.31 -16.04 47.34
C LYS A 467 3.98 -17.23 46.44
N ARG A 468 2.95 -17.15 45.62
CA ARG A 468 2.53 -18.25 44.75
C ARG A 468 3.55 -18.55 43.66
N LEU A 469 4.25 -17.54 43.15
CA LEU A 469 5.38 -17.75 42.21
C LEU A 469 6.54 -18.46 42.93
N ASP A 470 6.87 -18.10 44.15
CA ASP A 470 7.93 -18.75 44.94
C ASP A 470 7.64 -20.25 45.14
N ASP A 471 6.44 -20.62 45.55
CA ASP A 471 6.03 -22.01 45.77
C ASP A 471 6.20 -22.87 44.50
N ARG A 472 5.79 -22.35 43.33
CA ARG A 472 5.86 -23.08 42.09
C ARG A 472 7.29 -23.24 41.53
N PHE A 473 8.10 -22.19 41.63
CA PHE A 473 9.49 -22.29 41.22
C PHE A 473 10.29 -23.27 42.08
N ASN A 474 9.97 -23.39 43.35
CA ASN A 474 10.56 -24.38 44.23
C ASN A 474 10.19 -25.82 43.84
N LEU A 475 8.95 -26.06 43.40
CA LEU A 475 8.51 -27.38 42.92
C LEU A 475 9.16 -27.81 41.58
N LEU A 476 9.43 -26.88 40.68
CA LEU A 476 9.97 -27.18 39.33
C LEU A 476 11.48 -27.34 39.31
N THR A 477 12.21 -26.80 40.27
CA THR A 477 13.66 -27.03 40.42
C THR A 477 14.02 -28.49 40.80
N ILE A 478 13.04 -29.26 41.26
CA ILE A 478 13.23 -30.66 41.69
C ILE A 478 13.08 -31.66 40.54
N GLY A 479 12.46 -31.29 39.39
CA GLY A 479 11.98 -32.26 38.38
C GLY A 479 12.71 -32.37 37.04
N SER A 480 13.53 -31.42 36.58
CA SER A 480 14.15 -31.52 35.23
C SER A 480 15.48 -30.75 35.12
N ARG A 481 16.59 -31.49 35.01
CA ARG A 481 17.94 -30.95 34.90
C ARG A 481 18.39 -30.55 33.49
N SER A 482 17.56 -30.74 32.45
CA SER A 482 17.96 -30.61 31.02
C SER A 482 17.45 -29.38 30.27
N ALA A 483 16.47 -28.62 30.79
CA ALA A 483 15.94 -27.44 30.11
C ALA A 483 16.60 -26.13 30.62
N LEU A 484 16.80 -25.17 29.72
CA LEU A 484 17.34 -23.85 30.10
C LEU A 484 16.44 -23.17 31.14
N PRO A 485 16.98 -22.52 32.19
CA PRO A 485 16.19 -21.91 33.29
C PRO A 485 15.05 -20.98 32.81
N ARG A 486 15.28 -20.24 31.76
CA ARG A 486 14.26 -19.31 31.20
C ARG A 486 13.06 -20.02 30.58
N HIS A 487 13.26 -21.19 29.94
CA HIS A 487 12.13 -21.99 29.40
C HIS A 487 11.30 -22.59 30.54
N GLN A 488 11.94 -23.01 31.61
CA GLN A 488 11.27 -23.50 32.82
C GLN A 488 10.42 -22.39 33.46
N THR A 489 10.98 -21.19 33.57
CA THR A 489 10.27 -20.01 34.11
C THR A 489 8.99 -19.67 33.33
N LEU A 490 9.09 -19.62 32.00
CA LEU A 490 7.91 -19.29 31.16
C LEU A 490 6.85 -20.38 31.23
N ARG A 491 7.26 -21.67 31.12
CA ARG A 491 6.35 -22.81 31.25
C ARG A 491 5.64 -22.81 32.61
N ALA A 492 6.38 -22.59 33.69
CA ALA A 492 5.85 -22.46 35.04
C ALA A 492 4.83 -21.35 35.16
N THR A 493 5.11 -20.20 34.54
CA THR A 493 4.19 -19.05 34.58
C THR A 493 2.90 -19.30 33.79
N ILE A 494 2.99 -19.95 32.64
CA ILE A 494 1.81 -20.34 31.86
C ILE A 494 0.99 -21.39 32.62
N GLU A 495 1.67 -22.39 33.18
CA GLU A 495 1.03 -23.45 33.99
C GLU A 495 0.35 -22.87 35.24
N TRP A 496 1.01 -21.96 35.95
CA TRP A 496 0.40 -21.23 37.05
C TRP A 496 -0.86 -20.46 36.62
N SER A 497 -0.77 -19.76 35.47
CA SER A 497 -1.93 -19.03 34.91
C SER A 497 -3.06 -19.97 34.53
N TYR A 498 -2.76 -21.17 34.02
CA TYR A 498 -3.73 -22.21 33.69
C TYR A 498 -4.41 -22.79 34.92
N ASP A 499 -3.68 -23.05 36.00
CA ASP A 499 -4.23 -23.60 37.26
C ASP A 499 -5.11 -22.60 38.04
N LEU A 500 -5.04 -21.32 37.71
CA LEU A 500 -5.93 -20.30 38.21
C LEU A 500 -7.23 -20.17 37.40
N LEU A 501 -7.39 -20.97 36.35
CA LEU A 501 -8.64 -21.02 35.58
C LEU A 501 -9.67 -21.88 36.30
N SER A 502 -10.94 -21.53 36.16
CA SER A 502 -12.04 -22.43 36.51
C SER A 502 -12.04 -23.64 35.58
N GLU A 503 -12.72 -24.71 36.00
CA GLU A 503 -12.82 -25.93 35.18
C GLU A 503 -13.35 -25.65 33.77
N ARG A 504 -14.35 -24.78 33.62
CA ARG A 504 -14.93 -24.40 32.32
C ARG A 504 -13.97 -23.58 31.47
N GLU A 505 -13.24 -22.65 32.09
CA GLU A 505 -12.20 -21.90 31.41
C GLU A 505 -11.05 -22.82 30.93
N CYS A 506 -10.66 -23.80 31.74
CA CYS A 506 -9.68 -24.82 31.36
C CYS A 506 -10.12 -25.61 30.14
N ILE A 507 -11.40 -26.03 30.10
CA ILE A 507 -11.96 -26.75 28.96
C ILE A 507 -11.90 -25.87 27.70
N LEU A 508 -12.39 -24.64 27.78
CA LEU A 508 -12.34 -23.71 26.62
C LEU A 508 -10.91 -23.44 26.19
N PHE A 509 -10.01 -23.11 27.12
CA PHE A 509 -8.61 -22.85 26.83
C PHE A 509 -7.92 -23.97 26.06
N ARG A 510 -8.15 -25.24 26.45
CA ARG A 510 -7.63 -26.41 25.76
C ARG A 510 -8.23 -26.57 24.37
N ARG A 511 -9.59 -26.47 24.26
CA ARG A 511 -10.32 -26.65 23.01
C ARG A 511 -9.97 -25.63 21.94
N LEU A 512 -9.74 -24.39 22.34
CA LEU A 512 -9.28 -23.34 21.44
C LEU A 512 -7.92 -23.68 20.77
N ALA A 513 -7.15 -24.68 21.29
CA ALA A 513 -5.89 -25.11 20.68
C ALA A 513 -6.02 -25.74 19.28
N VAL A 514 -7.23 -26.05 18.85
CA VAL A 514 -7.48 -26.57 17.50
C VAL A 514 -7.33 -25.51 16.42
N PHE A 515 -7.60 -24.21 16.75
CA PHE A 515 -7.46 -23.11 15.80
C PHE A 515 -5.98 -22.74 15.58
N MET A 516 -5.64 -22.41 14.32
CA MET A 516 -4.28 -22.06 13.92
C MET A 516 -4.08 -20.53 13.86
N GLY A 517 -4.70 -19.80 12.99
CA GLY A 517 -4.46 -18.36 12.77
C GLY A 517 -5.34 -17.39 13.58
N GLY A 518 -6.05 -17.87 14.59
CA GLY A 518 -7.07 -17.10 15.32
C GLY A 518 -8.48 -17.60 15.03
N TRP A 519 -9.49 -17.00 15.66
CA TRP A 519 -10.88 -17.45 15.55
C TRP A 519 -11.86 -16.30 15.81
N THR A 520 -13.09 -16.43 15.33
CA THR A 520 -14.22 -15.57 15.64
C THR A 520 -15.01 -16.13 16.83
N LEU A 521 -15.90 -15.34 17.42
CA LEU A 521 -16.80 -15.85 18.46
C LEU A 521 -17.64 -17.01 17.94
N GLU A 522 -18.23 -16.86 16.73
CA GLU A 522 -19.06 -17.90 16.10
C GLU A 522 -18.30 -19.21 15.95
N SER A 523 -17.08 -19.18 15.42
CA SER A 523 -16.27 -20.40 15.26
C SER A 523 -15.91 -21.04 16.59
N ALA A 524 -15.66 -20.26 17.63
CA ALA A 524 -15.42 -20.79 18.99
C ALA A 524 -16.66 -21.45 19.56
N GLU A 525 -17.86 -20.88 19.37
CA GLU A 525 -19.14 -21.43 19.84
C GLU A 525 -19.48 -22.75 19.19
N GLU A 526 -19.30 -22.86 17.87
CA GLU A 526 -19.60 -24.06 17.10
C GLU A 526 -18.58 -25.19 17.36
N VAL A 527 -17.29 -24.86 17.35
CA VAL A 527 -16.22 -25.87 17.45
C VAL A 527 -15.98 -26.29 18.90
N CYS A 528 -15.90 -25.32 19.83
CA CYS A 528 -15.57 -25.60 21.24
C CYS A 528 -16.79 -25.92 22.11
N GLY A 529 -18.00 -25.64 21.64
CA GLY A 529 -19.24 -25.91 22.35
C GLY A 529 -19.56 -27.40 22.49
N GLY A 530 -20.46 -27.74 23.44
CA GLY A 530 -20.85 -29.12 23.75
C GLY A 530 -19.94 -29.80 24.78
N ASN A 531 -20.32 -30.99 25.21
CA ASN A 531 -19.58 -31.81 26.20
C ASN A 531 -19.13 -31.02 27.45
N GLY A 532 -20.10 -30.42 28.15
CA GLY A 532 -19.85 -29.65 29.38
C GLY A 532 -19.70 -28.14 29.19
N LEU A 533 -19.67 -27.64 27.96
CA LEU A 533 -19.62 -26.21 27.61
C LEU A 533 -20.82 -25.84 26.74
N LYS A 534 -21.68 -24.93 27.22
CA LYS A 534 -22.78 -24.43 26.40
C LYS A 534 -22.31 -23.28 25.51
N SER A 535 -22.79 -23.20 24.28
CA SER A 535 -22.34 -22.18 23.29
C SER A 535 -22.50 -20.74 23.83
N HIS A 536 -23.60 -20.42 24.51
CA HIS A 536 -23.84 -19.10 25.08
C HIS A 536 -22.92 -18.71 26.25
N GLU A 537 -22.18 -19.66 26.86
CA GLU A 537 -21.21 -19.39 27.93
C GLU A 537 -19.83 -19.02 27.37
N ILE A 538 -19.58 -19.30 26.06
CA ILE A 538 -18.25 -19.14 25.45
C ILE A 538 -17.82 -17.68 25.41
N LEU A 539 -18.72 -16.74 25.15
CA LEU A 539 -18.40 -15.31 25.16
C LEU A 539 -17.87 -14.86 26.53
N ASP A 540 -18.56 -15.25 27.61
CA ASP A 540 -18.14 -14.88 28.97
C ASP A 540 -16.80 -15.52 29.33
N LEU A 541 -16.59 -16.77 28.93
CA LEU A 541 -15.33 -17.49 29.17
C LEU A 541 -14.18 -16.91 28.33
N LEU A 542 -14.43 -16.53 27.06
CA LEU A 542 -13.45 -15.82 26.26
C LEU A 542 -13.07 -14.48 26.88
N THR A 543 -14.04 -13.73 27.36
CA THR A 543 -13.81 -12.47 28.07
C THR A 543 -12.92 -12.69 29.28
N GLN A 544 -13.14 -13.77 30.06
CA GLN A 544 -12.29 -14.12 31.19
C GLN A 544 -10.86 -14.48 30.75
N LEU A 545 -10.70 -15.25 29.65
CA LEU A 545 -9.38 -15.58 29.12
C LEU A 545 -8.63 -14.34 28.59
N VAL A 546 -9.34 -13.37 28.01
CA VAL A 546 -8.78 -12.07 27.59
C VAL A 546 -8.33 -11.28 28.81
N ASN A 547 -9.15 -11.15 29.83
CA ASN A 547 -8.80 -10.46 31.08
C ASN A 547 -7.59 -11.10 31.80
N LYS A 548 -7.33 -12.38 31.55
CA LYS A 548 -6.19 -13.14 32.09
C LYS A 548 -4.97 -13.14 31.17
N SER A 549 -4.96 -12.35 30.10
CA SER A 549 -3.88 -12.24 29.10
C SER A 549 -3.48 -13.57 28.45
N LEU A 550 -4.38 -14.55 28.38
CA LEU A 550 -4.20 -15.83 27.72
C LEU A 550 -4.70 -15.82 26.27
N VAL A 551 -5.56 -14.87 25.96
CA VAL A 551 -6.13 -14.58 24.65
C VAL A 551 -6.14 -13.05 24.50
N TRP A 552 -6.04 -12.53 23.27
CA TRP A 552 -6.28 -11.11 22.99
C TRP A 552 -7.25 -10.95 21.82
N VAL A 553 -7.87 -9.77 21.73
CA VAL A 553 -8.84 -9.42 20.71
C VAL A 553 -8.20 -8.49 19.71
N GLU A 554 -8.28 -8.82 18.44
CA GLU A 554 -7.94 -7.95 17.31
C GLU A 554 -9.23 -7.34 16.77
N SER A 555 -9.39 -6.03 16.93
CA SER A 555 -10.59 -5.32 16.47
C SER A 555 -10.36 -4.84 15.05
N ASN A 556 -11.01 -5.46 14.06
CA ASN A 556 -11.15 -4.92 12.73
C ASN A 556 -12.49 -4.19 12.61
N ALA A 557 -12.63 -3.29 11.63
CA ALA A 557 -13.83 -2.45 11.47
C ALA A 557 -15.16 -3.21 11.34
N VAL A 558 -15.13 -4.52 11.08
CA VAL A 558 -16.30 -5.36 10.79
C VAL A 558 -16.52 -6.44 11.84
N GLU A 559 -15.47 -7.05 12.41
CA GLU A 559 -15.59 -8.19 13.31
C GLU A 559 -14.44 -8.26 14.31
N HIS A 560 -14.71 -8.77 15.54
CA HIS A 560 -13.71 -9.05 16.55
C HIS A 560 -13.11 -10.43 16.35
N ARG A 561 -11.78 -10.50 16.17
CA ARG A 561 -11.05 -11.75 16.04
C ARG A 561 -10.21 -12.01 17.29
N TYR A 562 -10.27 -13.24 17.80
CA TYR A 562 -9.50 -13.66 18.97
C TYR A 562 -8.21 -14.34 18.53
N ARG A 563 -7.12 -14.05 19.23
CA ARG A 563 -5.80 -14.66 18.98
C ARG A 563 -5.10 -15.00 20.29
N ARG A 564 -4.05 -15.80 20.19
CA ARG A 564 -3.16 -16.09 21.30
C ARG A 564 -1.73 -16.32 20.84
N LEU A 565 -0.76 -16.20 21.77
CA LEU A 565 0.66 -16.46 21.49
C LEU A 565 0.90 -17.95 21.23
N GLU A 566 1.81 -18.24 20.32
CA GLU A 566 2.13 -19.61 19.94
C GLU A 566 2.64 -20.44 21.13
N THR A 567 3.43 -19.87 22.03
CA THR A 567 3.84 -20.54 23.27
C THR A 567 2.67 -20.94 24.16
N ILE A 568 1.62 -20.12 24.23
CA ILE A 568 0.41 -20.44 24.98
C ILE A 568 -0.40 -21.50 24.22
N ARG A 569 -0.45 -21.45 22.88
CA ARG A 569 -1.12 -22.44 22.05
C ARG A 569 -0.47 -23.83 22.21
N GLN A 570 0.87 -23.91 22.16
CA GLN A 570 1.60 -25.16 22.36
C GLN A 570 1.28 -25.78 23.73
N PHE A 571 1.29 -24.99 24.79
CA PHE A 571 0.90 -25.46 26.12
C PHE A 571 -0.56 -25.95 26.16
N ALA A 572 -1.50 -25.20 25.57
CA ALA A 572 -2.91 -25.58 25.52
C ALA A 572 -3.10 -26.90 24.72
N ARG A 573 -2.34 -27.08 23.62
CA ARG A 573 -2.34 -28.31 22.83
C ARG A 573 -1.83 -29.51 23.61
N GLU A 574 -0.74 -29.36 24.37
CA GLU A 574 -0.27 -30.41 25.28
C GLU A 574 -1.38 -30.82 26.26
N LYS A 575 -2.03 -29.84 26.91
CA LYS A 575 -3.14 -30.12 27.83
C LYS A 575 -4.38 -30.73 27.14
N LEU A 576 -4.61 -30.42 25.87
CA LEU A 576 -5.71 -31.02 25.10
C LEU A 576 -5.39 -32.50 24.76
N LEU A 577 -4.14 -32.82 24.43
CA LEU A 577 -3.72 -34.21 24.16
C LEU A 577 -4.00 -35.13 25.35
N ASP A 578 -3.81 -34.62 26.57
CA ASP A 578 -4.04 -35.38 27.80
C ASP A 578 -5.52 -35.74 28.04
N THR A 579 -6.47 -35.06 27.35
CA THR A 579 -7.92 -35.25 27.56
C THR A 579 -8.57 -36.24 26.60
N GLY A 580 -7.90 -36.63 25.52
CA GLY A 580 -8.48 -37.48 24.48
C GLY A 580 -9.51 -36.81 23.56
N GLU A 581 -9.80 -35.50 23.75
CA GLU A 581 -10.80 -34.76 22.96
C GLU A 581 -10.29 -34.33 21.56
N VAL A 582 -9.02 -34.54 21.25
CA VAL A 582 -8.35 -34.02 20.01
C VAL A 582 -9.11 -34.40 18.75
N THR A 583 -9.44 -35.68 18.57
CA THR A 583 -10.09 -36.18 17.35
C THR A 583 -11.48 -35.59 17.19
N LEU A 584 -12.24 -35.49 18.26
CA LEU A 584 -13.57 -34.87 18.25
C LEU A 584 -13.54 -33.42 17.83
N LEU A 585 -12.60 -32.66 18.40
CA LEU A 585 -12.48 -31.24 18.12
C LEU A 585 -11.97 -30.96 16.70
N ARG A 586 -11.02 -31.77 16.20
CA ARG A 586 -10.57 -31.68 14.82
C ARG A 586 -11.70 -31.96 13.83
N ASN A 587 -12.54 -32.96 14.10
CA ASN A 587 -13.69 -33.26 13.27
C ASN A 587 -14.73 -32.13 13.28
N LYS A 588 -14.97 -31.50 14.43
CA LYS A 588 -15.86 -30.34 14.52
C LYS A 588 -15.28 -29.13 13.78
N HIS A 589 -13.98 -28.88 13.94
CA HIS A 589 -13.26 -27.82 13.25
C HIS A 589 -13.35 -28.00 11.74
N LEU A 590 -13.03 -29.19 11.23
CA LEU A 590 -13.15 -29.54 9.82
C LEU A 590 -14.58 -29.34 9.30
N ALA A 591 -15.59 -29.86 10.03
CA ALA A 591 -16.98 -29.74 9.63
C ALA A 591 -17.45 -28.28 9.58
N TYR A 592 -17.02 -27.43 10.52
CA TYR A 592 -17.35 -26.02 10.54
C TYR A 592 -16.76 -25.29 9.32
N PHE A 593 -15.45 -25.43 9.07
CA PHE A 593 -14.80 -24.72 7.98
C PHE A 593 -15.20 -25.28 6.60
N LEU A 594 -15.48 -26.57 6.47
CA LEU A 594 -16.05 -27.15 5.25
C LEU A 594 -17.42 -26.54 4.95
N LYS A 595 -18.32 -26.51 5.94
CA LYS A 595 -19.64 -25.87 5.80
C LYS A 595 -19.53 -24.41 5.39
N LYS A 596 -18.61 -23.65 6.03
CA LYS A 596 -18.38 -22.25 5.67
C LYS A 596 -17.85 -22.09 4.25
N ALA A 597 -16.94 -22.95 3.79
CA ALA A 597 -16.43 -22.92 2.43
C ALA A 597 -17.55 -23.19 1.41
N GLU A 598 -18.43 -24.18 1.66
CA GLU A 598 -19.60 -24.49 0.84
C GLU A 598 -20.62 -23.34 0.82
N GLU A 599 -20.85 -22.66 1.95
CA GLU A 599 -21.73 -21.49 2.05
C GLU A 599 -21.19 -20.29 1.23
N ILE A 600 -19.88 -20.13 1.14
CA ILE A 600 -19.22 -19.01 0.47
C ILE A 600 -19.08 -19.22 -1.04
N GLU A 601 -18.95 -20.49 -1.50
CA GLU A 601 -18.72 -20.83 -2.91
C GLU A 601 -19.63 -20.08 -3.91
N PRO A 602 -20.95 -19.94 -3.70
CA PRO A 602 -21.83 -19.22 -4.63
C PRO A 602 -21.51 -17.71 -4.77
N TYR A 603 -20.87 -17.12 -3.78
CA TYR A 603 -20.57 -15.67 -3.75
C TYR A 603 -19.20 -15.33 -4.32
N LEU A 604 -18.37 -16.33 -4.65
CA LEU A 604 -17.02 -16.11 -5.21
C LEU A 604 -17.04 -15.64 -6.67
N THR A 605 -18.18 -15.65 -7.34
CA THR A 605 -18.34 -15.22 -8.73
C THR A 605 -19.24 -13.98 -8.90
N GLY A 606 -19.61 -13.29 -7.81
CA GLY A 606 -20.58 -12.21 -7.80
C GLY A 606 -20.04 -10.84 -7.36
N ALA A 607 -20.93 -9.89 -7.15
CA ALA A 607 -20.61 -8.53 -6.69
C ALA A 607 -19.91 -8.49 -5.31
N GLU A 608 -20.09 -9.51 -4.50
CA GLU A 608 -19.50 -9.65 -3.16
C GLU A 608 -18.20 -10.44 -3.14
N GLN A 609 -17.65 -10.81 -4.30
CA GLN A 609 -16.44 -11.64 -4.44
C GLN A 609 -15.28 -11.14 -3.56
N SER A 610 -14.97 -9.84 -3.59
CA SER A 610 -13.86 -9.28 -2.83
C SER A 610 -14.03 -9.43 -1.31
N THR A 611 -15.26 -9.32 -0.82
CA THR A 611 -15.58 -9.47 0.61
C THR A 611 -15.34 -10.91 1.07
N TRP A 612 -15.83 -11.88 0.30
CA TRP A 612 -15.72 -13.29 0.64
C TRP A 612 -14.31 -13.86 0.41
N MET A 613 -13.57 -13.35 -0.58
CA MET A 613 -12.15 -13.67 -0.74
C MET A 613 -11.33 -13.19 0.44
N ASN A 614 -11.56 -11.96 0.92
CA ASN A 614 -10.90 -11.44 2.13
C ASN A 614 -11.22 -12.28 3.38
N TYR A 615 -12.45 -12.79 3.50
CA TYR A 615 -12.81 -13.70 4.59
C TYR A 615 -12.04 -15.02 4.50
N LEU A 616 -11.97 -15.64 3.32
CA LEU A 616 -11.22 -16.88 3.10
C LEU A 616 -9.72 -16.68 3.38
N ASP A 617 -9.15 -15.54 3.01
CA ASP A 617 -7.76 -15.20 3.30
C ASP A 617 -7.50 -15.11 4.82
N GLN A 618 -8.44 -14.54 5.58
CA GLN A 618 -8.35 -14.47 7.04
C GLN A 618 -8.46 -15.84 7.72
N GLU A 619 -9.23 -16.75 7.15
CA GLU A 619 -9.45 -18.11 7.67
C GLU A 619 -8.50 -19.17 7.08
N LEU A 620 -7.59 -18.75 6.23
CA LEU A 620 -6.69 -19.63 5.48
C LEU A 620 -5.94 -20.62 6.36
N ASP A 621 -5.43 -20.15 7.49
CA ASP A 621 -4.68 -20.97 8.44
C ASP A 621 -5.55 -22.03 9.12
N ASN A 622 -6.85 -21.78 9.27
CA ASN A 622 -7.82 -22.73 9.81
C ASN A 622 -8.35 -23.70 8.75
N ILE A 623 -8.36 -23.30 7.48
CA ILE A 623 -8.84 -24.13 6.35
C ILE A 623 -7.75 -25.11 5.89
N ARG A 624 -6.48 -24.76 5.99
CA ARG A 624 -5.33 -25.64 5.75
C ARG A 624 -5.25 -26.76 6.79
#